data_f7f56e3a8f151d37c37c9791ee6c7780
#
_entry.id   f7f56e3a8f151d37c37c9791ee6c7780
#
_cell.length_a   1.000
_cell.length_b   1.000
_cell.length_c   1.000
_cell.angle_alpha   90.00
_cell.angle_beta   90.00
_cell.angle_gamma   90.00
#
_symmetry.space_group_name_H-M   'P 1'
#
loop_
_entity.id
_entity.type
_entity.pdbx_description
1 polymer ?
#
loop_
_entity_poly.entity_id
_entity_poly.type
_entity_poly.pdbx_seq_one_letter_code
_entity_poly.pdbx_strand_id
1 'polypeptide(L)'
;MKKIVCYIREKSNLLVAIPINMLLATVGLIPFLAAAQSSPAYTIQGAVRTTTDAPVVGATIVLEGTQFGTTSDVTGTFTLDLKQKPSQGSALSVSCIGYKTKRIPLTESNAAISVVLEEDNNLLDEVVVIGYCSVQK
;
A
#
# COMPACT_ATOMS: atom_id res chain seq x y z
N MET A 1 59.47 -41.02 10.35
CA MET A 1 58.37 -40.88 9.35
C MET A 1 56.99 -41.26 9.89
N LYS A 2 56.82 -42.35 10.59
CA LYS A 2 55.52 -42.75 11.13
C LYS A 2 54.92 -41.78 12.15
N LYS A 3 55.69 -41.09 12.95
CA LYS A 3 55.24 -40.10 13.94
C LYS A 3 54.69 -38.82 13.29
N ILE A 4 55.24 -38.43 12.18
CA ILE A 4 54.79 -37.22 11.44
C ILE A 4 53.44 -37.45 10.75
N VAL A 5 53.22 -38.65 10.19
CA VAL A 5 51.98 -39.06 9.55
C VAL A 5 50.84 -39.12 10.56
N CYS A 6 51.05 -39.62 11.77
CA CYS A 6 50.06 -39.62 12.84
C CYS A 6 49.72 -38.20 13.31
N TYR A 7 50.71 -37.30 13.38
CA TYR A 7 50.52 -35.92 13.77
C TYR A 7 49.69 -35.12 12.76
N ILE A 8 49.94 -35.32 11.48
CA ILE A 8 49.14 -34.67 10.39
C ILE A 8 47.71 -35.19 10.35
N ARG A 9 47.53 -36.49 10.63
CA ARG A 9 46.20 -37.14 10.63
C ARG A 9 45.33 -36.63 11.79
N GLU A 10 45.92 -36.37 12.94
CA GLU A 10 45.23 -35.85 14.13
C GLU A 10 44.84 -34.39 13.94
N LYS A 11 45.72 -33.60 13.34
CA LYS A 11 45.41 -32.20 13.03
C LYS A 11 44.30 -32.04 11.92
N SER A 12 44.28 -32.92 10.94
CA SER A 12 43.26 -32.84 9.89
C SER A 12 41.85 -33.17 10.42
N ASN A 13 41.75 -34.04 11.41
CA ASN A 13 40.45 -34.33 12.03
C ASN A 13 39.98 -33.19 12.92
N LEU A 14 40.91 -32.47 13.59
CA LEU A 14 40.55 -31.29 14.42
C LEU A 14 40.12 -30.09 13.56
N LEU A 15 40.75 -29.87 12.42
CA LEU A 15 40.41 -28.82 11.47
C LEU A 15 39.08 -29.04 10.75
N VAL A 16 38.68 -30.29 10.54
CA VAL A 16 37.39 -30.64 9.89
C VAL A 16 36.23 -30.55 10.91
N ALA A 17 36.48 -30.80 12.20
CA ALA A 17 35.44 -30.77 13.23
C ALA A 17 34.95 -29.33 13.54
N ILE A 18 35.87 -28.35 13.53
CA ILE A 18 35.56 -26.95 13.87
C ILE A 18 34.62 -26.29 12.85
N PRO A 19 34.80 -26.39 11.51
CA PRO A 19 33.93 -25.75 10.55
C PRO A 19 32.53 -26.37 10.47
N ILE A 20 32.38 -27.67 10.78
CA ILE A 20 31.07 -28.32 10.75
C ILE A 20 30.19 -27.83 11.93
N ASN A 21 30.74 -27.68 13.11
CA ASN A 21 30.01 -27.16 14.25
C ASN A 21 29.69 -25.66 14.13
N MET A 22 30.56 -24.86 13.55
CA MET A 22 30.28 -23.48 13.22
C MET A 22 29.23 -23.33 12.11
N LEU A 23 29.22 -24.21 11.12
CA LEU A 23 28.25 -24.21 10.05
C LEU A 23 26.84 -24.57 10.55
N LEU A 24 26.71 -25.51 11.47
CA LEU A 24 25.44 -25.87 12.09
C LEU A 24 24.88 -24.75 13.00
N ALA A 25 25.74 -24.04 13.71
CA ALA A 25 25.34 -22.92 14.55
C ALA A 25 24.86 -21.72 13.74
N THR A 26 25.43 -21.47 12.56
CA THR A 26 25.01 -20.37 11.67
C THR A 26 23.77 -20.69 10.86
N VAL A 27 23.52 -21.94 10.50
CA VAL A 27 22.30 -22.35 9.79
C VAL A 27 21.06 -22.27 10.70
N GLY A 28 21.22 -22.49 12.00
CA GLY A 28 20.11 -22.37 12.96
C GLY A 28 19.66 -20.93 13.25
N LEU A 29 20.51 -19.92 12.98
CA LEU A 29 20.22 -18.54 13.29
C LEU A 29 19.67 -17.72 12.10
N ILE A 30 19.83 -18.22 10.86
CA ILE A 30 19.42 -17.53 9.64
C ILE A 30 17.90 -17.48 9.40
N PRO A 31 17.05 -18.45 9.80
CA PRO A 31 15.63 -18.37 9.51
C PRO A 31 14.85 -17.32 10.33
N PHE A 32 15.46 -16.75 11.37
CA PHE A 32 14.76 -15.76 12.20
C PHE A 32 14.88 -14.30 11.71
N LEU A 33 15.77 -14.02 10.76
CA LEU A 33 15.94 -12.66 10.22
C LEU A 33 15.17 -12.40 8.91
N ALA A 34 14.45 -13.38 8.38
CA ALA A 34 13.68 -13.23 7.15
C ALA A 34 12.20 -12.91 7.40
N ALA A 35 11.88 -12.13 8.43
CA ALA A 35 10.66 -11.34 8.41
C ALA A 35 10.93 -10.18 7.45
N ALA A 36 10.80 -10.44 6.15
CA ALA A 36 10.78 -9.41 5.12
C ALA A 36 9.62 -8.48 5.43
N GLN A 37 9.90 -7.38 6.10
CA GLN A 37 9.02 -6.24 6.18
C GLN A 37 8.91 -5.72 4.75
N SER A 38 7.83 -6.08 4.07
CA SER A 38 7.48 -5.47 2.80
C SER A 38 7.05 -4.04 3.08
N SER A 39 8.02 -3.13 3.18
CA SER A 39 7.73 -1.71 3.15
C SER A 39 7.02 -1.38 1.84
N PRO A 40 6.01 -0.48 1.86
CA PRO A 40 5.34 -0.06 0.64
C PRO A 40 6.39 0.52 -0.31
N ALA A 41 6.40 0.06 -1.54
CA ALA A 41 7.38 0.51 -2.53
C ALA A 41 7.07 1.93 -3.04
N TYR A 42 5.83 2.38 -2.89
CA TYR A 42 5.37 3.70 -3.32
C TYR A 42 4.17 4.15 -2.48
N THR A 43 4.26 5.34 -1.90
CA THR A 43 3.20 5.93 -1.07
C THR A 43 2.70 7.21 -1.72
N ILE A 44 1.38 7.31 -1.89
CA ILE A 44 0.69 8.51 -2.35
C ILE A 44 0.00 9.13 -1.14
N GLN A 45 0.23 10.41 -0.90
CA GLN A 45 -0.44 11.16 0.15
C GLN A 45 -1.26 12.30 -0.45
N GLY A 46 -2.34 12.66 0.21
CA GLY A 46 -3.15 13.77 -0.26
C GLY A 46 -4.19 14.23 0.76
N ALA A 47 -4.92 15.26 0.39
CA ALA A 47 -6.02 15.77 1.17
C ALA A 47 -7.27 15.94 0.29
N VAL A 48 -8.43 15.58 0.84
CA VAL A 48 -9.74 15.75 0.21
C VAL A 48 -10.49 16.86 0.94
N ARG A 49 -10.89 17.87 0.19
CA ARG A 49 -11.61 19.03 0.72
C ARG A 49 -12.87 19.32 -0.09
N THR A 50 -13.79 20.07 0.48
CA THR A 50 -14.93 20.63 -0.23
C THR A 50 -14.55 21.92 -0.97
N THR A 51 -15.46 22.45 -1.77
CA THR A 51 -15.30 23.77 -2.39
C THR A 51 -15.20 24.93 -1.37
N THR A 52 -15.65 24.69 -0.14
CA THR A 52 -15.55 25.63 0.99
C THR A 52 -14.29 25.42 1.84
N ASP A 53 -13.33 24.61 1.36
CA ASP A 53 -12.09 24.25 2.05
C ASP A 53 -12.27 23.42 3.34
N ALA A 54 -13.45 22.86 3.55
CA ALA A 54 -13.70 21.96 4.67
C ALA A 54 -13.15 20.53 4.37
N PRO A 55 -12.59 19.83 5.36
CA PRO A 55 -12.10 18.47 5.16
C PRO A 55 -13.26 17.50 4.91
N VAL A 56 -13.09 16.61 3.92
CA VAL A 56 -14.05 15.54 3.63
C VAL A 56 -13.61 14.27 4.32
N VAL A 57 -14.39 13.83 5.31
CA VAL A 57 -14.12 12.61 6.09
C VAL A 57 -14.75 11.39 5.42
N GLY A 58 -14.03 10.28 5.38
CA GLY A 58 -14.55 9.02 4.85
C GLY A 58 -14.71 8.98 3.34
N ALA A 59 -14.06 9.89 2.60
CA ALA A 59 -13.98 9.78 1.15
C ALA A 59 -13.19 8.53 0.76
N THR A 60 -13.70 7.77 -0.19
CA THR A 60 -13.05 6.58 -0.73
C THR A 60 -12.14 6.96 -1.88
N ILE A 61 -10.88 6.60 -1.79
CA ILE A 61 -9.84 6.85 -2.79
C ILE A 61 -9.39 5.50 -3.35
N VAL A 62 -9.58 5.27 -4.63
CA VAL A 62 -9.23 4.02 -5.31
C VAL A 62 -8.32 4.31 -6.50
N LEU A 63 -7.27 3.51 -6.66
CA LEU A 63 -6.43 3.52 -7.85
C LEU A 63 -7.14 2.74 -8.96
N GLU A 64 -7.55 3.43 -10.03
CA GLU A 64 -8.27 2.81 -11.15
C GLU A 64 -7.49 1.66 -11.78
N GLY A 65 -8.22 0.60 -12.15
CA GLY A 65 -7.64 -0.62 -12.70
C GLY A 65 -6.96 -1.53 -11.68
N THR A 66 -7.05 -1.20 -10.38
CA THR A 66 -6.50 -2.02 -9.30
C THR A 66 -7.50 -2.17 -8.15
N GLN A 67 -7.16 -3.03 -7.18
CA GLN A 67 -7.93 -3.19 -5.94
C GLN A 67 -7.33 -2.36 -4.78
N PHE A 68 -6.36 -1.49 -5.06
CA PHE A 68 -5.75 -0.65 -4.04
C PHE A 68 -6.59 0.58 -3.79
N GLY A 69 -6.99 0.75 -2.55
CA GLY A 69 -7.78 1.90 -2.11
C GLY A 69 -7.53 2.22 -0.65
N THR A 70 -7.93 3.43 -0.27
CA THR A 70 -7.87 3.94 1.10
C THR A 70 -9.05 4.87 1.35
N THR A 71 -9.21 5.35 2.57
CA THR A 71 -10.21 6.34 2.95
C THR A 71 -9.56 7.56 3.58
N SER A 72 -10.19 8.72 3.43
CA SER A 72 -9.73 9.94 4.12
C SER A 72 -10.08 9.89 5.61
N ASP A 73 -9.21 10.46 6.43
CA ASP A 73 -9.36 10.55 7.87
C ASP A 73 -10.21 11.78 8.30
N VAL A 74 -10.29 12.03 9.61
CA VAL A 74 -11.03 13.15 10.20
C VAL A 74 -10.51 14.54 9.79
N THR A 75 -9.28 14.62 9.30
CA THR A 75 -8.65 15.84 8.78
C THR A 75 -8.78 15.97 7.26
N GLY A 76 -9.44 14.99 6.61
CA GLY A 76 -9.57 14.90 5.17
C GLY A 76 -8.29 14.43 4.48
N THR A 77 -7.27 14.00 5.22
CA THR A 77 -6.03 13.48 4.63
C THR A 77 -6.13 11.98 4.35
N PHE A 78 -5.40 11.53 3.35
CA PHE A 78 -5.32 10.12 3.01
C PHE A 78 -3.89 9.69 2.68
N THR A 79 -3.59 8.44 2.93
CA THR A 79 -2.34 7.79 2.56
C THR A 79 -2.67 6.48 1.86
N LEU A 80 -2.17 6.31 0.65
CA LEU A 80 -2.34 5.10 -0.16
C LEU A 80 -0.99 4.45 -0.40
N ASP A 81 -0.80 3.29 0.20
CA ASP A 81 0.42 2.49 0.07
C ASP A 81 0.28 1.47 -1.06
N LEU A 82 1.20 1.54 -1.99
CA LEU A 82 1.25 0.68 -3.17
C LEU A 82 2.48 -0.22 -3.13
N LYS A 83 2.34 -1.45 -3.59
CA LYS A 83 3.46 -2.40 -3.70
C LYS A 83 4.46 -2.02 -4.80
N GLN A 84 4.02 -1.23 -5.76
CA GLN A 84 4.84 -0.78 -6.89
C GLN A 84 4.36 0.58 -7.39
N LYS A 85 5.23 1.30 -8.10
CA LYS A 85 4.88 2.57 -8.73
C LYS A 85 3.73 2.36 -9.72
N PRO A 86 2.67 3.19 -9.68
CA PRO A 86 1.58 3.12 -10.65
C PRO A 86 2.08 3.38 -12.08
N SER A 87 1.45 2.76 -13.05
CA SER A 87 1.77 2.95 -14.46
C SER A 87 1.45 4.38 -14.92
N GLN A 88 2.14 4.84 -15.93
CA GLN A 88 1.80 6.11 -16.57
C GLN A 88 0.36 6.07 -17.10
N GLY A 89 -0.42 7.11 -16.79
CA GLY A 89 -1.82 7.18 -17.14
C GLY A 89 -2.79 6.56 -16.12
N SER A 90 -2.29 6.01 -15.02
CA SER A 90 -3.16 5.63 -13.89
C SER A 90 -3.84 6.86 -13.30
N ALA A 91 -5.08 6.70 -12.84
CA ALA A 91 -5.84 7.75 -12.20
C ALA A 91 -6.36 7.30 -10.83
N LEU A 92 -6.48 8.24 -9.90
CA LEU A 92 -7.20 8.05 -8.66
C LEU A 92 -8.66 8.44 -8.86
N SER A 93 -9.57 7.57 -8.49
CA SER A 93 -10.99 7.86 -8.36
C SER A 93 -11.29 8.18 -6.90
N VAL A 94 -11.79 9.37 -6.65
CA VAL A 94 -12.17 9.84 -5.30
C VAL A 94 -13.67 10.02 -5.26
N SER A 95 -14.35 9.31 -4.37
CA SER A 95 -15.79 9.34 -4.21
C SER A 95 -16.19 9.49 -2.73
N CYS A 96 -17.27 10.22 -2.49
CA CYS A 96 -17.87 10.34 -1.17
C CYS A 96 -19.39 10.50 -1.33
N ILE A 97 -20.15 9.99 -0.36
CA ILE A 97 -21.62 10.12 -0.37
C ILE A 97 -22.02 11.59 -0.33
N GLY A 98 -22.88 12.01 -1.26
CA GLY A 98 -23.31 13.42 -1.39
C GLY A 98 -22.38 14.30 -2.21
N TYR A 99 -21.33 13.75 -2.78
CA TYR A 99 -20.36 14.46 -3.61
C TYR A 99 -20.19 13.79 -4.97
N LYS A 100 -19.85 14.59 -5.96
CA LYS A 100 -19.53 14.08 -7.30
C LYS A 100 -18.20 13.34 -7.26
N THR A 101 -18.16 12.16 -7.87
CA THR A 101 -16.92 11.39 -8.04
C THR A 101 -15.93 12.18 -8.90
N LYS A 102 -14.73 12.35 -8.39
CA LYS A 102 -13.64 13.05 -9.09
C LYS A 102 -12.51 12.11 -9.46
N ARG A 103 -12.07 12.25 -10.68
CA ARG A 103 -10.97 11.47 -11.25
C ARG A 103 -9.74 12.33 -11.40
N ILE A 104 -8.59 11.87 -10.91
CA ILE A 104 -7.33 12.62 -10.88
C ILE A 104 -6.24 11.78 -11.54
N PRO A 105 -5.69 12.23 -12.68
CA PRO A 105 -4.58 11.53 -13.30
C PRO A 105 -3.33 11.64 -12.42
N LEU A 106 -2.64 10.50 -12.22
CA LEU A 106 -1.37 10.46 -11.53
C LEU A 106 -0.25 10.86 -12.47
N THR A 107 0.45 11.93 -12.12
CA THR A 107 1.68 12.37 -12.76
C THR A 107 2.88 12.01 -11.88
N GLU A 108 4.04 11.81 -12.45
CA GLU A 108 5.24 11.35 -11.73
C GLU A 108 5.67 12.24 -10.54
N SER A 109 5.19 13.47 -10.49
CA SER A 109 5.51 14.46 -9.45
C SER A 109 4.48 14.54 -8.31
N ASN A 110 3.40 13.74 -8.33
CA ASN A 110 2.30 13.87 -7.37
C ASN A 110 2.59 13.13 -6.05
N ALA A 111 3.60 13.59 -5.32
CA ALA A 111 3.84 13.12 -3.94
C ALA A 111 2.77 13.63 -2.96
N ALA A 112 2.11 14.76 -3.27
CA ALA A 112 1.02 15.34 -2.47
C ALA A 112 -0.12 15.79 -3.41
N ILE A 113 -1.30 15.19 -3.25
CA ILE A 113 -2.48 15.43 -4.09
C ILE A 113 -3.52 16.21 -3.28
N SER A 114 -3.96 17.36 -3.79
CA SER A 114 -5.11 18.09 -3.25
C SER A 114 -6.33 17.85 -4.11
N VAL A 115 -7.38 17.31 -3.51
CA VAL A 115 -8.65 16.98 -4.16
C VAL A 115 -9.75 17.87 -3.63
N VAL A 116 -10.43 18.61 -4.49
CA VAL A 116 -11.62 19.35 -4.15
C VAL A 116 -12.84 18.63 -4.72
N LEU A 117 -13.77 18.22 -3.86
CA LEU A 117 -15.04 17.59 -4.23
C LEU A 117 -16.16 18.63 -4.29
N GLU A 118 -17.04 18.47 -5.26
CA GLU A 118 -18.27 19.27 -5.42
C GLU A 118 -19.47 18.48 -4.87
N GLU A 119 -20.38 19.16 -4.21
CA GLU A 119 -21.62 18.54 -3.75
C GLU A 119 -22.47 18.10 -4.94
N ASP A 120 -23.05 16.90 -4.83
CA ASP A 120 -23.94 16.36 -5.84
C ASP A 120 -25.40 16.54 -5.42
N ASN A 121 -25.98 17.63 -5.86
CA ASN A 121 -27.39 17.96 -5.57
C ASN A 121 -28.40 17.14 -6.41
N ASN A 122 -27.92 16.38 -7.41
CA ASN A 122 -28.81 15.65 -8.30
C ASN A 122 -29.35 14.35 -7.69
N LEU A 123 -28.71 13.81 -6.67
CA LEU A 123 -29.14 12.55 -6.03
C LEU A 123 -30.54 12.64 -5.39
N LEU A 124 -30.97 13.82 -4.97
CA LEU A 124 -32.27 14.02 -4.36
C LEU A 124 -33.40 14.09 -5.40
N ASP A 125 -33.14 14.66 -6.58
CA ASP A 125 -34.13 14.78 -7.65
C ASP A 125 -34.42 13.42 -8.29
N GLU A 126 -33.44 12.56 -8.43
CA GLU A 126 -33.62 11.24 -9.02
C GLU A 126 -34.48 10.32 -8.16
N VAL A 127 -34.31 10.34 -6.85
CA VAL A 127 -35.12 9.56 -5.90
C VAL A 127 -36.57 10.03 -5.87
N VAL A 128 -36.83 11.33 -5.93
CA VAL A 128 -38.17 11.92 -5.96
C VAL A 128 -38.91 11.55 -7.26
N VAL A 129 -38.26 11.56 -8.41
CA VAL A 129 -38.84 11.20 -9.71
C VAL A 129 -39.24 9.72 -9.75
N ILE A 130 -38.42 8.83 -9.22
CA ILE A 130 -38.74 7.38 -9.16
C ILE A 130 -39.92 7.13 -8.23
N GLY A 131 -40.00 7.75 -7.06
CA GLY A 131 -41.11 7.64 -6.14
C GLY A 131 -42.43 8.17 -6.74
N TYR A 132 -42.39 9.25 -7.50
CA TYR A 132 -43.55 9.83 -8.16
C TYR A 132 -44.09 8.95 -9.29
N CYS A 133 -43.22 8.36 -10.09
CA CYS A 133 -43.65 7.48 -11.18
C CYS A 133 -44.33 6.20 -10.66
N SER A 134 -44.04 5.71 -9.51
CA SER A 134 -44.67 4.52 -8.93
C SER A 134 -46.07 4.77 -8.38
N VAL A 135 -46.40 6.01 -8.04
CA VAL A 135 -47.71 6.37 -7.47
C VAL A 135 -48.80 6.56 -8.53
N GLN A 136 -48.44 6.79 -9.79
CA GLN A 136 -49.41 7.04 -10.88
C GLN A 136 -50.06 5.79 -11.48
N LYS A 137 -49.75 4.66 -10.94
CA LYS A 137 -50.38 3.41 -11.36
C LYS A 137 -51.24 2.78 -10.28
#